data_15d1c9e6ed73951b59cdad57a2fd4b40
#
_entry.id   15d1c9e6ed73951b59cdad57a2fd4b40
#
_cell.length_a   1.000
_cell.length_b   1.000
_cell.length_c   1.000
_cell.angle_alpha   90.00
_cell.angle_beta   90.00
_cell.angle_gamma   90.00
#
_symmetry.space_group_name_H-M   'P 1'
#
loop_
_entity.id
_entity.type
_entity.pdbx_description
1 polymer ?
#
loop_
_entity_poly.entity_id
_entity_poly.type
_entity_poly.pdbx_seq_one_letter_code
_entity_poly.pdbx_strand_id
1 'polypeptide(L)'
;MLHLTLTLALALQAGAPAAKPAARAAASDACVTCHQKSSPQVVADWKASRHHAVQVGCTECHGAEHSTAADPKKAKMPTPDTCAGCHEQQVASFKKGKHAFAWAAVKAMPTFHYQALAVREGEKGCGGCHKLGLKSEAEAKELREVAGGYGVASCDACHTRHLFSKAEARQPEACKTCHMGFDHPQWEMYDSSKHGVRNDLKRTKTIPETAAAPTCQTCHMQEGTHEVRTAWGFLAVRLPFPDGDKQWTDDRVTILQGLGV
;
A
#
# COMPACT_ATOMS: atom_id res chain seq x y z
N MET A 1 52.60 39.61 14.23
CA MET A 1 51.40 38.70 14.41
C MET A 1 50.59 38.84 13.16
N LEU A 2 50.64 37.81 12.32
CA LEU A 2 49.95 37.78 11.01
C LEU A 2 48.65 36.98 11.19
N HIS A 3 47.49 37.64 11.09
CA HIS A 3 46.19 36.96 11.10
C HIS A 3 45.85 36.49 9.69
N LEU A 4 45.88 35.18 9.52
CA LEU A 4 45.44 34.52 8.30
C LEU A 4 43.94 34.25 8.40
N THR A 5 43.11 35.02 7.72
CA THR A 5 41.67 34.81 7.59
C THR A 5 41.41 33.78 6.50
N LEU A 6 40.99 32.57 6.90
CA LEU A 6 40.59 31.51 5.97
C LEU A 6 39.12 31.73 5.57
N THR A 7 38.90 32.24 4.37
CA THR A 7 37.55 32.33 3.80
C THR A 7 37.18 31.01 3.17
N LEU A 8 36.20 30.30 3.82
CA LEU A 8 35.60 29.05 3.33
C LEU A 8 34.56 29.40 2.25
N ALA A 9 34.89 29.21 1.00
CA ALA A 9 33.95 29.35 -0.11
C ALA A 9 33.04 28.12 -0.16
N LEU A 10 31.76 28.28 0.26
CA LEU A 10 30.73 27.26 0.07
C LEU A 10 30.32 27.23 -1.40
N ALA A 11 30.81 26.25 -2.15
CA ALA A 11 30.34 26.01 -3.51
C ALA A 11 28.92 25.36 -3.43
N LEU A 12 27.88 26.15 -3.73
CA LEU A 12 26.57 25.62 -4.03
C LEU A 12 26.66 24.76 -5.29
N GLN A 13 26.63 23.44 -5.14
CA GLN A 13 26.42 22.55 -6.26
C GLN A 13 24.96 22.68 -6.71
N ALA A 14 24.75 23.46 -7.76
CA ALA A 14 23.46 23.44 -8.46
C ALA A 14 23.25 22.03 -9.00
N GLY A 15 22.28 21.33 -8.43
CA GLY A 15 21.87 20.02 -8.91
C GLY A 15 21.51 20.10 -10.40
N ALA A 16 22.07 19.22 -11.21
CA ALA A 16 21.74 19.11 -12.62
C ALA A 16 20.22 18.97 -12.78
N PRO A 17 19.58 19.66 -13.73
CA PRO A 17 18.17 19.52 -13.98
C PRO A 17 17.87 18.05 -14.31
N ALA A 18 16.92 17.45 -13.59
CA ALA A 18 16.45 16.09 -13.87
C ALA A 18 16.10 16.00 -15.35
N ALA A 19 16.70 15.04 -16.06
CA ALA A 19 16.42 14.80 -17.47
C ALA A 19 14.91 14.69 -17.65
N LYS A 20 14.35 15.47 -18.59
CA LYS A 20 12.95 15.33 -18.99
C LYS A 20 12.71 13.85 -19.29
N PRO A 21 11.71 13.20 -18.68
CA PRO A 21 11.37 11.83 -19.03
C PRO A 21 11.14 11.80 -20.55
N ALA A 22 11.80 10.86 -21.24
CA ALA A 22 11.53 10.57 -22.63
C ALA A 22 10.02 10.50 -22.82
N ALA A 23 9.48 11.07 -23.91
CA ALA A 23 8.05 11.13 -24.17
C ALA A 23 7.44 9.75 -23.92
N ARG A 24 6.72 9.60 -22.81
CA ARG A 24 6.04 8.35 -22.48
C ARG A 24 5.00 8.14 -23.55
N ALA A 25 5.01 6.97 -24.15
CA ALA A 25 4.01 6.62 -25.15
C ALA A 25 2.63 6.83 -24.52
N ALA A 26 1.84 7.69 -25.13
CA ALA A 26 0.42 7.82 -24.75
C ALA A 26 -0.17 6.43 -24.67
N ALA A 27 -1.04 6.18 -23.69
CA ALA A 27 -1.76 4.91 -23.62
C ALA A 27 -2.26 4.60 -25.01
N SER A 28 -1.92 3.40 -25.52
CA SER A 28 -2.28 3.10 -26.90
C SER A 28 -3.79 3.29 -27.05
N ASP A 29 -4.24 4.05 -28.02
CA ASP A 29 -5.66 4.26 -28.31
C ASP A 29 -6.40 2.92 -28.42
N ALA A 30 -5.69 1.86 -28.79
CA ALA A 30 -6.19 0.49 -28.87
C ALA A 30 -6.65 -0.06 -27.50
N CYS A 31 -5.86 0.12 -26.42
CA CYS A 31 -6.26 -0.33 -25.06
C CYS A 31 -7.54 0.39 -24.62
N VAL A 32 -7.55 1.72 -24.77
CA VAL A 32 -8.70 2.55 -24.40
C VAL A 32 -9.92 2.19 -25.23
N THR A 33 -9.76 2.03 -26.55
CA THR A 33 -10.88 1.71 -27.46
C THR A 33 -11.51 0.36 -27.13
N CYS A 34 -10.71 -0.64 -26.79
CA CYS A 34 -11.21 -1.96 -26.41
C CYS A 34 -11.87 -1.91 -25.03
N HIS A 35 -11.15 -1.40 -24.01
CA HIS A 35 -11.63 -1.39 -22.63
C HIS A 35 -12.76 -0.39 -22.37
N GLN A 36 -12.91 0.63 -23.20
CA GLN A 36 -14.10 1.50 -23.14
C GLN A 36 -15.41 0.73 -23.41
N LYS A 37 -15.32 -0.39 -24.13
CA LYS A 37 -16.47 -1.28 -24.42
C LYS A 37 -16.61 -2.39 -23.38
N SER A 38 -15.50 -3.02 -23.00
CA SER A 38 -15.49 -4.20 -22.12
C SER A 38 -15.44 -3.87 -20.64
N SER A 39 -14.82 -2.75 -20.26
CA SER A 39 -14.58 -2.34 -18.87
C SER A 39 -14.58 -0.81 -18.74
N PRO A 40 -15.69 -0.13 -19.07
CA PRO A 40 -15.74 1.34 -19.21
C PRO A 40 -15.32 2.07 -17.93
N GLN A 41 -15.60 1.51 -16.75
CA GLN A 41 -15.21 2.12 -15.47
C GLN A 41 -13.71 2.17 -15.29
N VAL A 42 -12.97 1.15 -15.70
CA VAL A 42 -11.50 1.12 -15.66
C VAL A 42 -10.91 2.30 -16.44
N VAL A 43 -11.46 2.57 -17.62
CA VAL A 43 -11.02 3.69 -18.46
C VAL A 43 -11.43 5.03 -17.85
N ALA A 44 -12.63 5.12 -17.29
CA ALA A 44 -13.11 6.34 -16.64
C ALA A 44 -12.26 6.71 -15.43
N ASP A 45 -11.98 5.75 -14.54
CA ASP A 45 -11.16 5.93 -13.36
C ASP A 45 -9.71 6.33 -13.73
N TRP A 46 -9.12 5.64 -14.71
CA TRP A 46 -7.80 6.00 -15.21
C TRP A 46 -7.77 7.43 -15.78
N LYS A 47 -8.74 7.82 -16.60
CA LYS A 47 -8.85 9.18 -17.15
C LYS A 47 -8.97 10.25 -16.05
N ALA A 48 -9.63 9.93 -14.94
CA ALA A 48 -9.76 10.83 -13.80
C ALA A 48 -8.50 10.83 -12.89
N SER A 49 -7.58 9.90 -13.08
CA SER A 49 -6.40 9.73 -12.24
C SER A 49 -5.29 10.75 -12.51
N ARG A 50 -4.40 10.93 -11.53
CA ARG A 50 -3.16 11.69 -11.71
C ARG A 50 -2.20 10.99 -12.70
N HIS A 51 -2.28 9.66 -12.83
CA HIS A 51 -1.47 8.92 -13.79
C HIS A 51 -1.78 9.36 -15.22
N HIS A 52 -3.05 9.45 -15.58
CA HIS A 52 -3.45 9.98 -16.89
C HIS A 52 -2.97 11.43 -17.09
N ALA A 53 -3.12 12.28 -16.09
CA ALA A 53 -2.71 13.69 -16.17
C ALA A 53 -1.21 13.87 -16.41
N VAL A 54 -0.38 12.89 -16.02
CA VAL A 54 1.07 12.89 -16.25
C VAL A 54 1.49 11.88 -17.34
N GLN A 55 0.54 11.45 -18.18
CA GLN A 55 0.76 10.58 -19.33
C GLN A 55 1.34 9.19 -18.99
N VAL A 56 1.00 8.65 -17.82
CA VAL A 56 1.25 7.23 -17.49
C VAL A 56 0.09 6.42 -18.04
N GLY A 57 0.35 5.60 -19.05
CA GLY A 57 -0.67 4.82 -19.75
C GLY A 57 -0.84 3.41 -19.18
N CYS A 58 -1.61 2.59 -19.89
CA CYS A 58 -1.92 1.23 -19.48
C CYS A 58 -0.68 0.33 -19.52
N THR A 59 0.18 0.54 -20.51
CA THR A 59 1.35 -0.32 -20.80
C THR A 59 2.45 -0.21 -19.76
N GLU A 60 2.58 0.94 -19.09
CA GLU A 60 3.57 1.12 -18.02
C GLU A 60 3.32 0.20 -16.83
N CYS A 61 2.06 -0.19 -16.63
CA CYS A 61 1.67 -1.09 -15.54
C CYS A 61 1.43 -2.52 -16.04
N HIS A 62 0.75 -2.68 -17.18
CA HIS A 62 0.27 -3.96 -17.65
C HIS A 62 1.12 -4.58 -18.77
N GLY A 63 2.18 -3.88 -19.24
CA GLY A 63 2.97 -4.31 -20.39
C GLY A 63 2.19 -4.17 -21.71
N ALA A 64 2.84 -4.53 -22.82
CA ALA A 64 2.29 -4.40 -24.16
C ALA A 64 1.95 -5.77 -24.82
N GLU A 65 2.06 -6.86 -24.08
CA GLU A 65 1.93 -8.22 -24.64
C GLU A 65 0.48 -8.66 -24.80
N HIS A 66 -0.45 -8.07 -24.04
CA HIS A 66 -1.88 -8.27 -24.20
C HIS A 66 -2.41 -7.37 -25.32
N SER A 67 -3.01 -7.95 -26.33
CA SER A 67 -3.50 -7.23 -27.50
C SER A 67 -4.91 -7.62 -27.96
N THR A 68 -5.45 -8.73 -27.49
CA THR A 68 -6.77 -9.25 -27.90
C THR A 68 -7.55 -9.81 -26.72
N ALA A 69 -8.85 -9.94 -26.86
CA ALA A 69 -9.71 -10.57 -25.86
C ALA A 69 -9.37 -12.07 -25.61
N ALA A 70 -8.62 -12.70 -26.50
CA ALA A 70 -8.23 -14.10 -26.37
C ALA A 70 -6.98 -14.30 -25.48
N ASP A 71 -6.23 -13.23 -25.17
CA ASP A 71 -4.98 -13.33 -24.45
C ASP A 71 -4.89 -12.49 -23.14
N PRO A 72 -5.95 -12.45 -22.33
CA PRO A 72 -5.98 -11.57 -21.13
C PRO A 72 -4.88 -11.91 -20.12
N LYS A 73 -4.41 -13.16 -20.11
CA LYS A 73 -3.33 -13.60 -19.21
C LYS A 73 -1.96 -13.02 -19.57
N LYS A 74 -1.79 -12.44 -20.76
CA LYS A 74 -0.54 -11.76 -21.15
C LYS A 74 -0.41 -10.36 -20.52
N ALA A 75 -1.50 -9.74 -20.11
CA ALA A 75 -1.42 -8.50 -19.35
C ALA A 75 -0.69 -8.75 -18.03
N LYS A 76 0.37 -8.01 -17.78
CA LYS A 76 1.11 -8.10 -16.51
C LYS A 76 0.24 -7.62 -15.35
N MET A 77 0.36 -8.28 -14.22
CA MET A 77 -0.22 -7.77 -12.98
C MET A 77 0.80 -6.89 -12.28
N PRO A 78 0.49 -5.61 -12.04
CA PRO A 78 1.41 -4.70 -11.38
C PRO A 78 1.75 -5.20 -9.97
N THR A 79 3.03 -5.14 -9.64
CA THR A 79 3.58 -5.44 -8.33
C THR A 79 4.15 -4.17 -7.70
N PRO A 80 4.55 -4.16 -6.43
CA PRO A 80 5.27 -3.03 -5.85
C PRO A 80 6.50 -2.61 -6.67
N ASP A 81 7.19 -3.55 -7.30
CA ASP A 81 8.36 -3.24 -8.14
C ASP A 81 7.99 -2.47 -9.42
N THR A 82 6.81 -2.73 -9.98
CA THR A 82 6.27 -1.92 -11.08
C THR A 82 6.08 -0.46 -10.64
N CYS A 83 5.57 -0.26 -9.42
CA CYS A 83 5.37 1.07 -8.86
C CYS A 83 6.70 1.77 -8.51
N ALA A 84 7.71 1.00 -8.11
CA ALA A 84 9.03 1.52 -7.70
C ALA A 84 9.73 2.33 -8.78
N GLY A 85 9.48 2.06 -10.06
CA GLY A 85 10.04 2.82 -11.17
C GLY A 85 9.76 4.33 -11.13
N CYS A 86 8.72 4.76 -10.39
CA CYS A 86 8.37 6.16 -10.18
C CYS A 86 8.15 6.53 -8.71
N HIS A 87 7.78 5.54 -7.87
CA HIS A 87 7.44 5.70 -6.46
C HIS A 87 8.42 4.97 -5.53
N GLU A 88 9.71 5.13 -5.81
CA GLU A 88 10.79 4.41 -5.12
C GLU A 88 10.71 4.53 -3.59
N GLN A 89 10.55 5.76 -3.08
CA GLN A 89 10.52 6.02 -1.63
C GLN A 89 9.33 5.34 -0.95
N GLN A 90 8.14 5.40 -1.57
CA GLN A 90 6.92 4.79 -1.04
C GLN A 90 7.05 3.25 -1.03
N VAL A 91 7.60 2.68 -2.09
CA VAL A 91 7.82 1.24 -2.19
C VAL A 91 8.89 0.78 -1.20
N ALA A 92 10.01 1.51 -1.07
CA ALA A 92 11.04 1.19 -0.09
C ALA A 92 10.50 1.25 1.35
N SER A 93 9.65 2.24 1.65
CA SER A 93 8.96 2.37 2.93
C SER A 93 7.97 1.22 3.15
N PHE A 94 7.14 0.88 2.15
CA PHE A 94 6.19 -0.24 2.20
C PHE A 94 6.90 -1.56 2.49
N LYS A 95 8.02 -1.83 1.82
CA LYS A 95 8.81 -3.06 2.00
C LYS A 95 9.33 -3.26 3.42
N LYS A 96 9.43 -2.21 4.22
CA LYS A 96 9.82 -2.27 5.65
C LYS A 96 8.62 -2.52 6.57
N GLY A 97 7.41 -2.27 6.10
CA GLY A 97 6.17 -2.35 6.88
C GLY A 97 5.60 -3.77 6.98
N LYS A 98 4.72 -3.96 7.96
CA LYS A 98 4.07 -5.26 8.19
C LYS A 98 3.19 -5.72 7.03
N HIS A 99 2.59 -4.80 6.31
CA HIS A 99 1.77 -5.13 5.14
C HIS A 99 2.57 -5.82 4.03
N ALA A 100 3.87 -5.52 3.88
CA ALA A 100 4.72 -6.20 2.92
C ALA A 100 4.86 -7.71 3.20
N PHE A 101 4.72 -8.11 4.45
CA PHE A 101 4.87 -9.50 4.90
C PHE A 101 3.55 -10.21 5.18
N ALA A 102 2.41 -9.55 4.97
CA ALA A 102 1.10 -10.11 5.34
C ALA A 102 0.81 -11.47 4.67
N TRP A 103 1.15 -11.61 3.38
CA TRP A 103 1.01 -12.88 2.66
C TRP A 103 1.92 -13.98 3.21
N ALA A 104 3.19 -13.67 3.45
CA ALA A 104 4.12 -14.64 4.03
C ALA A 104 3.70 -15.03 5.45
N ALA A 105 3.27 -14.07 6.25
CA ALA A 105 2.82 -14.30 7.62
C ALA A 105 1.60 -15.23 7.68
N VAL A 106 0.59 -15.02 6.83
CA VAL A 106 -0.60 -15.88 6.82
C VAL A 106 -0.27 -17.30 6.37
N LYS A 107 0.63 -17.45 5.41
CA LYS A 107 1.09 -18.79 4.97
C LYS A 107 1.85 -19.55 6.06
N ALA A 108 2.51 -18.86 6.98
CA ALA A 108 3.17 -19.48 8.11
C ALA A 108 2.19 -19.95 9.22
N MET A 109 0.92 -19.55 9.15
CA MET A 109 -0.06 -19.93 10.18
C MET A 109 -0.63 -21.33 9.92
N PRO A 110 -0.50 -22.28 10.86
CA PRO A 110 -1.04 -23.64 10.69
C PRO A 110 -2.54 -23.65 10.37
N THR A 111 -3.31 -22.80 11.03
CA THR A 111 -4.76 -22.68 10.81
C THR A 111 -5.12 -22.28 9.38
N PHE A 112 -4.25 -21.56 8.69
CA PHE A 112 -4.46 -21.20 7.29
C PHE A 112 -4.43 -22.43 6.37
N HIS A 113 -3.55 -23.38 6.62
CA HIS A 113 -3.39 -24.57 5.80
C HIS A 113 -4.56 -25.54 5.88
N TYR A 114 -5.32 -25.49 6.97
CA TYR A 114 -6.51 -26.35 7.15
C TYR A 114 -7.78 -25.74 6.53
N GLN A 115 -7.72 -24.50 6.03
CA GLN A 115 -8.85 -23.89 5.37
C GLN A 115 -9.01 -24.40 3.93
N ALA A 116 -10.24 -24.42 3.44
CA ALA A 116 -10.51 -24.69 2.03
C ALA A 116 -9.80 -23.67 1.12
N LEU A 117 -9.36 -24.12 -0.06
CA LEU A 117 -8.62 -23.29 -1.01
C LEU A 117 -9.34 -21.96 -1.32
N ALA A 118 -10.66 -22.00 -1.50
CA ALA A 118 -11.48 -20.82 -1.77
C ALA A 118 -11.45 -19.79 -0.62
N VAL A 119 -11.21 -20.22 0.61
CA VAL A 119 -11.08 -19.34 1.77
C VAL A 119 -9.67 -18.79 1.89
N ARG A 120 -8.65 -19.60 1.57
CA ARG A 120 -7.24 -19.18 1.66
C ARG A 120 -6.86 -18.19 0.57
N GLU A 121 -7.24 -18.46 -0.67
CA GLU A 121 -6.72 -17.83 -1.87
C GLU A 121 -7.76 -17.04 -2.65
N GLY A 122 -9.05 -17.23 -2.32
CA GLY A 122 -10.15 -16.49 -2.90
C GLY A 122 -10.27 -15.05 -2.41
N GLU A 123 -11.29 -14.37 -2.86
CA GLU A 123 -11.67 -13.02 -2.39
C GLU A 123 -12.31 -13.03 -1.00
N LYS A 124 -12.65 -14.22 -0.51
CA LYS A 124 -13.35 -14.42 0.77
C LYS A 124 -12.41 -15.03 1.80
N GLY A 125 -12.73 -14.84 3.05
CA GLY A 125 -11.95 -15.39 4.15
C GLY A 125 -10.57 -14.77 4.28
N CYS A 126 -9.62 -15.53 4.82
CA CYS A 126 -8.27 -15.05 5.14
C CYS A 126 -7.53 -14.46 3.92
N GLY A 127 -7.62 -15.14 2.79
CA GLY A 127 -6.98 -14.70 1.54
C GLY A 127 -7.49 -13.36 1.03
N GLY A 128 -8.75 -13.00 1.30
CA GLY A 128 -9.32 -11.73 0.86
C GLY A 128 -8.54 -10.52 1.39
N CYS A 129 -8.13 -10.58 2.65
CA CYS A 129 -7.36 -9.51 3.31
C CYS A 129 -5.85 -9.77 3.26
N HIS A 130 -5.41 -11.00 3.52
CA HIS A 130 -3.99 -11.34 3.66
C HIS A 130 -3.25 -11.56 2.32
N LYS A 131 -3.90 -11.39 1.18
CA LYS A 131 -3.22 -11.30 -0.12
C LYS A 131 -2.28 -10.10 -0.24
N LEU A 132 -2.45 -9.11 0.62
CA LEU A 132 -1.58 -7.94 0.66
C LEU A 132 -0.13 -8.36 0.92
N GLY A 133 0.80 -7.77 0.20
CA GLY A 133 2.22 -7.94 0.46
C GLY A 133 3.07 -8.33 -0.74
N LEU A 134 4.34 -8.58 -0.45
CA LEU A 134 5.31 -9.01 -1.43
C LEU A 134 5.07 -10.48 -1.80
N LYS A 135 5.23 -10.77 -3.08
CA LYS A 135 5.10 -12.11 -3.64
C LYS A 135 6.17 -12.30 -4.71
N SER A 136 6.66 -13.52 -4.82
CA SER A 136 7.48 -13.92 -5.96
C SER A 136 6.63 -13.92 -7.25
N GLU A 137 7.28 -13.89 -8.39
CA GLU A 137 6.59 -14.00 -9.69
C GLU A 137 5.83 -15.32 -9.80
N ALA A 138 6.37 -16.40 -9.24
CA ALA A 138 5.71 -17.71 -9.21
C ALA A 138 4.42 -17.66 -8.40
N GLU A 139 4.45 -17.09 -7.21
CA GLU A 139 3.26 -16.92 -6.38
C GLU A 139 2.23 -15.99 -7.02
N ALA A 140 2.67 -14.91 -7.64
CA ALA A 140 1.79 -13.99 -8.36
C ALA A 140 1.09 -14.69 -9.54
N LYS A 141 1.82 -15.54 -10.27
CA LYS A 141 1.27 -16.35 -11.36
C LYS A 141 0.26 -17.37 -10.85
N GLU A 142 0.60 -18.11 -9.80
CA GLU A 142 -0.29 -19.09 -9.19
C GLU A 142 -1.60 -18.44 -8.72
N LEU A 143 -1.52 -17.32 -8.02
CA LEU A 143 -2.71 -16.59 -7.58
C LEU A 143 -3.60 -16.12 -8.73
N ARG A 144 -3.01 -15.74 -9.87
CA ARG A 144 -3.77 -15.39 -11.09
C ARG A 144 -4.53 -16.58 -11.66
N GLU A 145 -3.91 -17.74 -11.65
CA GLU A 145 -4.48 -18.95 -12.24
C GLU A 145 -5.60 -19.51 -11.36
N VAL A 146 -5.39 -19.53 -10.05
CA VAL A 146 -6.29 -20.14 -9.06
C VAL A 146 -7.39 -19.16 -8.61
N ALA A 147 -7.07 -17.89 -8.38
CA ALA A 147 -7.97 -16.93 -7.78
C ALA A 147 -8.73 -16.05 -8.79
N GLY A 148 -8.86 -16.46 -10.04
CA GLY A 148 -9.67 -15.76 -11.02
C GLY A 148 -9.11 -14.42 -11.51
N GLY A 149 -7.83 -14.14 -11.27
CA GLY A 149 -7.15 -12.97 -11.84
C GLY A 149 -7.20 -11.71 -10.99
N TYR A 150 -7.76 -11.77 -9.80
CA TYR A 150 -7.72 -10.63 -8.89
C TYR A 150 -6.30 -10.34 -8.42
N GLY A 151 -5.95 -9.09 -8.53
CA GLY A 151 -4.60 -8.59 -8.38
C GLY A 151 -3.90 -8.99 -7.10
N VAL A 152 -2.61 -8.87 -7.16
CA VAL A 152 -1.67 -9.28 -6.11
C VAL A 152 -1.78 -8.41 -4.87
N ALA A 153 -2.84 -7.63 -4.72
CA ALA A 153 -3.15 -6.67 -3.68
C ALA A 153 -1.91 -6.14 -2.95
N SER A 154 -1.50 -4.96 -3.28
CA SER A 154 -0.38 -4.29 -2.59
C SER A 154 -0.69 -2.79 -2.48
N CYS A 155 -0.18 -1.95 -3.35
CA CYS A 155 -0.49 -0.52 -3.35
C CYS A 155 -1.98 -0.25 -3.62
N ASP A 156 -2.58 -1.07 -4.48
CA ASP A 156 -3.99 -1.02 -4.86
C ASP A 156 -4.97 -1.49 -3.77
N ALA A 157 -4.49 -2.05 -2.68
CA ALA A 157 -5.33 -2.36 -1.53
C ALA A 157 -5.83 -1.09 -0.81
N CYS A 158 -5.05 0.00 -0.87
CA CYS A 158 -5.38 1.30 -0.27
C CYS A 158 -5.64 2.36 -1.34
N HIS A 159 -4.94 2.30 -2.47
CA HIS A 159 -5.10 3.21 -3.60
C HIS A 159 -5.98 2.55 -4.66
N THR A 160 -7.29 2.76 -4.58
CA THR A 160 -8.28 2.11 -5.44
C THR A 160 -7.94 2.19 -6.93
N ARG A 161 -7.88 1.04 -7.57
CA ARG A 161 -7.68 0.92 -9.03
C ARG A 161 -8.89 1.49 -9.78
N HIS A 162 -8.74 2.20 -10.84
CA HIS A 162 -7.57 2.74 -11.54
C HIS A 162 -7.44 4.24 -11.28
N LEU A 163 -8.24 4.76 -10.35
CA LEU A 163 -8.21 6.17 -9.95
C LEU A 163 -6.94 6.49 -9.15
N PHE A 164 -6.45 5.56 -8.32
CA PHE A 164 -5.30 5.72 -7.44
C PHE A 164 -5.37 6.99 -6.59
N SER A 165 -6.55 7.27 -6.07
CA SER A 165 -6.84 8.50 -5.33
C SER A 165 -6.11 8.55 -4.00
N LYS A 166 -5.26 9.58 -3.86
CA LYS A 166 -4.64 9.89 -2.56
C LYS A 166 -5.68 10.38 -1.54
N ALA A 167 -6.75 11.02 -2.00
CA ALA A 167 -7.82 11.49 -1.13
C ALA A 167 -8.58 10.30 -0.51
N GLU A 168 -8.92 9.28 -1.31
CA GLU A 168 -9.54 8.04 -0.82
C GLU A 168 -8.62 7.28 0.14
N ALA A 169 -7.33 7.10 -0.23
CA ALA A 169 -6.38 6.39 0.61
C ALA A 169 -6.13 7.09 1.97
N ARG A 170 -6.50 8.36 2.11
CA ARG A 170 -6.43 9.10 3.37
C ARG A 170 -7.67 8.98 4.25
N GLN A 171 -8.74 8.39 3.72
CA GLN A 171 -9.93 8.13 4.51
C GLN A 171 -9.75 6.85 5.34
N PRO A 172 -10.30 6.79 6.55
CA PRO A 172 -10.20 5.58 7.38
C PRO A 172 -10.84 4.36 6.72
N GLU A 173 -11.80 4.57 5.81
CA GLU A 173 -12.45 3.53 5.02
C GLU A 173 -11.46 2.70 4.16
N ALA A 174 -10.34 3.27 3.77
CA ALA A 174 -9.29 2.53 3.06
C ALA A 174 -8.70 1.39 3.91
N CYS A 175 -8.75 1.51 5.24
CA CYS A 175 -8.29 0.48 6.18
C CYS A 175 -9.40 -0.52 6.52
N LYS A 176 -10.65 -0.04 6.55
CA LYS A 176 -11.85 -0.80 6.91
C LYS A 176 -11.96 -2.10 6.15
N THR A 177 -11.62 -2.10 4.86
CA THR A 177 -11.79 -3.26 3.97
C THR A 177 -11.18 -4.55 4.54
N CYS A 178 -10.10 -4.42 5.32
CA CYS A 178 -9.40 -5.55 5.92
C CYS A 178 -9.41 -5.51 7.46
N HIS A 179 -9.48 -4.33 8.07
CA HIS A 179 -9.41 -4.14 9.51
C HIS A 179 -10.80 -3.99 10.13
N MET A 180 -11.68 -4.98 9.91
CA MET A 180 -13.04 -5.02 10.43
C MET A 180 -13.45 -6.44 10.80
N GLY A 181 -14.50 -6.56 11.58
CA GLY A 181 -15.09 -7.85 11.95
C GLY A 181 -14.61 -8.35 13.31
N PHE A 182 -15.09 -9.54 13.69
CA PHE A 182 -14.94 -10.06 15.05
C PHE A 182 -13.50 -10.39 15.44
N ASP A 183 -12.65 -10.71 14.49
CA ASP A 183 -11.24 -11.10 14.68
C ASP A 183 -10.26 -9.92 14.45
N HIS A 184 -10.69 -8.88 13.74
CA HIS A 184 -9.92 -7.67 13.44
C HIS A 184 -10.76 -6.40 13.64
N PRO A 185 -11.30 -6.12 14.84
CA PRO A 185 -12.31 -5.10 15.09
C PRO A 185 -11.75 -3.66 15.17
N GLN A 186 -10.65 -3.35 14.47
CA GLN A 186 -10.03 -2.03 14.54
C GLN A 186 -10.94 -0.93 13.98
N TRP A 187 -11.73 -1.26 12.95
CA TRP A 187 -12.72 -0.32 12.42
C TRP A 187 -13.79 -0.01 13.45
N GLU A 188 -14.39 -1.01 14.05
CA GLU A 188 -15.45 -0.87 15.05
C GLU A 188 -14.97 -0.11 16.29
N MET A 189 -13.72 -0.36 16.70
CA MET A 189 -13.06 0.38 17.77
C MET A 189 -12.83 1.85 17.42
N TYR A 190 -12.38 2.11 16.18
CA TYR A 190 -12.16 3.47 15.70
C TYR A 190 -13.48 4.22 15.56
N ASP A 191 -14.45 3.65 14.88
CA ASP A 191 -15.73 4.25 14.54
C ASP A 191 -16.50 4.68 15.81
N SER A 192 -16.50 3.84 16.84
CA SER A 192 -17.11 4.13 18.15
C SER A 192 -16.25 5.02 19.04
N SER A 193 -15.00 5.29 18.68
CA SER A 193 -14.10 6.14 19.49
C SER A 193 -14.38 7.64 19.29
N LYS A 194 -13.80 8.46 20.19
CA LYS A 194 -13.80 9.93 19.99
C LYS A 194 -13.15 10.33 18.67
N HIS A 195 -12.20 9.57 18.14
CA HIS A 195 -11.55 9.86 16.87
C HIS A 195 -12.49 9.67 15.69
N GLY A 196 -13.19 8.53 15.62
CA GLY A 196 -14.17 8.24 14.58
C GLY A 196 -15.34 9.20 14.60
N VAL A 197 -15.95 9.41 15.77
CA VAL A 197 -17.03 10.39 15.93
C VAL A 197 -16.61 11.79 15.46
N ARG A 198 -15.42 12.25 15.84
CA ARG A 198 -14.94 13.56 15.38
C ARG A 198 -14.68 13.61 13.88
N ASN A 199 -14.22 12.51 13.31
CA ASN A 199 -14.04 12.41 11.85
C ASN A 199 -15.38 12.53 11.13
N ASP A 200 -16.42 11.86 11.61
CA ASP A 200 -17.77 11.95 11.04
C ASP A 200 -18.37 13.36 11.19
N LEU A 201 -18.24 13.97 12.36
CA LEU A 201 -18.70 15.33 12.58
C LEU A 201 -17.98 16.34 11.68
N LYS A 202 -16.71 16.13 11.39
CA LYS A 202 -15.96 16.97 10.44
C LYS A 202 -16.41 16.73 9.01
N ARG A 203 -16.60 15.50 8.58
CA ARG A 203 -17.08 15.12 7.27
C ARG A 203 -18.47 15.66 6.99
N THR A 204 -19.36 15.68 7.98
CA THR A 204 -20.70 16.27 7.92
C THR A 204 -20.72 17.78 8.14
N LYS A 205 -19.53 18.41 8.29
CA LYS A 205 -19.38 19.85 8.54
C LYS A 205 -20.06 20.33 9.83
N THR A 206 -20.29 19.44 10.78
CA THR A 206 -20.85 19.74 12.10
C THR A 206 -19.83 20.44 13.01
N ILE A 207 -18.54 20.13 12.81
CA ILE A 207 -17.44 20.82 13.48
C ILE A 207 -16.56 21.53 12.45
N PRO A 208 -15.80 22.58 12.85
CA PRO A 208 -14.93 23.33 11.94
C PRO A 208 -13.88 22.46 11.25
N GLU A 209 -13.49 22.82 10.02
CA GLU A 209 -12.42 22.17 9.28
C GLU A 209 -11.07 22.18 10.04
N THR A 210 -10.84 23.17 10.89
CA THR A 210 -9.67 23.28 11.74
C THR A 210 -9.67 22.34 12.93
N ALA A 211 -10.82 21.73 13.25
CA ALA A 211 -10.93 20.81 14.37
C ALA A 211 -10.14 19.52 14.11
N ALA A 212 -9.40 19.06 15.13
CA ALA A 212 -8.69 17.80 15.05
C ALA A 212 -9.67 16.62 14.91
N ALA A 213 -9.48 15.82 13.87
CA ALA A 213 -10.26 14.64 13.56
C ALA A 213 -9.32 13.58 12.97
N PRO A 214 -8.51 12.93 13.83
CA PRO A 214 -7.49 11.99 13.36
C PRO A 214 -8.11 10.74 12.74
N THR A 215 -7.52 10.28 11.64
CA THR A 215 -7.84 9.02 10.98
C THR A 215 -6.78 7.96 11.32
N CYS A 216 -6.97 6.74 10.84
CA CYS A 216 -5.97 5.67 10.99
C CYS A 216 -4.59 6.13 10.48
N GLN A 217 -4.57 6.78 9.31
CA GLN A 217 -3.35 7.25 8.66
C GLN A 217 -2.64 8.36 9.46
N THR A 218 -3.37 9.15 10.22
CA THR A 218 -2.78 10.21 11.06
C THR A 218 -1.78 9.61 12.06
N CYS A 219 -2.07 8.43 12.55
CA CYS A 219 -1.24 7.74 13.52
C CYS A 219 -0.34 6.68 12.84
N HIS A 220 -0.85 5.85 11.97
CA HIS A 220 -0.13 4.70 11.40
C HIS A 220 0.70 5.02 10.16
N MET A 221 0.53 6.19 9.56
CA MET A 221 1.24 6.65 8.37
C MET A 221 1.74 8.08 8.54
N GLN A 222 2.31 8.39 9.70
CA GLN A 222 2.82 9.72 10.00
C GLN A 222 3.75 10.21 8.89
N GLU A 223 3.63 11.49 8.54
CA GLU A 223 4.41 12.13 7.49
C GLU A 223 4.29 11.45 6.10
N GLY A 224 3.26 10.60 5.93
CA GLY A 224 3.03 9.87 4.68
C GLY A 224 3.90 8.63 4.51
N THR A 225 4.51 8.14 5.58
CA THR A 225 5.25 6.87 5.55
C THR A 225 4.33 5.72 5.12
N HIS A 226 4.85 4.80 4.30
CA HIS A 226 4.19 3.55 3.94
C HIS A 226 4.70 2.36 4.77
N GLU A 227 5.60 2.61 5.70
CA GLU A 227 6.00 1.66 6.73
C GLU A 227 4.90 1.61 7.81
N VAL A 228 3.76 1.04 7.46
CA VAL A 228 2.64 0.91 8.40
C VAL A 228 3.05 -0.07 9.49
N ARG A 229 3.14 0.44 10.71
CA ARG A 229 3.58 -0.34 11.88
C ARG A 229 2.39 -0.69 12.76
N THR A 230 2.51 -1.79 13.49
CA THR A 230 1.55 -2.13 14.53
C THR A 230 1.58 -1.12 15.65
N ALA A 231 0.44 -0.92 16.33
CA ALA A 231 0.33 -0.02 17.49
C ALA A 231 1.39 -0.31 18.58
N TRP A 232 1.76 -1.55 18.76
CA TRP A 232 2.77 -1.98 19.74
C TRP A 232 4.19 -1.44 19.47
N GLY A 233 4.53 -1.18 18.21
CA GLY A 233 5.84 -0.59 17.87
C GLY A 233 5.78 0.90 17.64
N PHE A 234 4.58 1.42 17.46
CA PHE A 234 4.31 2.72 16.90
C PHE A 234 3.79 3.73 17.92
N LEU A 235 2.84 3.33 18.73
CA LEU A 235 2.37 4.20 19.77
C LEU A 235 3.41 4.25 20.89
N ALA A 236 4.61 4.20 20.70
CA ALA A 236 5.56 4.45 21.74
C ALA A 236 4.96 5.21 22.96
N VAL A 237 3.73 5.00 23.25
CA VAL A 237 3.16 4.94 24.59
C VAL A 237 3.78 3.72 25.27
N ARG A 238 4.93 3.28 24.76
CA ARG A 238 5.95 2.72 25.58
C ARG A 238 6.39 3.87 26.45
N LEU A 239 5.72 3.97 27.57
CA LEU A 239 6.40 4.42 28.77
C LEU A 239 7.79 3.79 28.67
N PRO A 240 8.87 4.57 28.79
CA PRO A 240 10.19 3.98 28.87
C PRO A 240 10.08 2.88 29.93
N PHE A 241 10.05 1.63 29.47
CA PHE A 241 10.07 0.53 30.42
C PHE A 241 11.40 0.66 31.16
N PRO A 242 11.37 0.69 32.47
CA PRO A 242 12.58 0.59 33.24
C PRO A 242 13.34 -0.65 32.76
N ASP A 243 14.64 -0.67 32.88
CA ASP A 243 15.61 -1.64 32.36
C ASP A 243 15.25 -3.16 32.43
N GLY A 244 14.12 -3.49 33.01
CA GLY A 244 13.54 -4.83 33.09
C GLY A 244 12.85 -5.36 31.82
N ASP A 245 12.64 -4.54 30.79
CA ASP A 245 11.89 -4.96 29.59
C ASP A 245 12.76 -5.69 28.55
N LYS A 246 14.07 -5.71 28.78
CA LYS A 246 14.97 -6.51 27.95
C LYS A 246 14.61 -7.99 28.00
N GLN A 247 14.24 -8.52 29.15
CA GLN A 247 13.81 -9.91 29.33
C GLN A 247 12.59 -10.20 28.46
N TRP A 248 11.56 -9.36 28.49
CA TRP A 248 10.35 -9.56 27.68
C TRP A 248 10.64 -9.52 26.17
N THR A 249 11.54 -8.64 25.74
CA THR A 249 11.99 -8.57 24.34
C THR A 249 12.76 -9.82 23.93
N ASP A 250 13.68 -10.27 24.76
CA ASP A 250 14.49 -11.46 24.51
C ASP A 250 13.61 -12.73 24.50
N ASP A 251 12.65 -12.85 25.39
CA ASP A 251 11.68 -13.96 25.43
C ASP A 251 10.83 -13.99 24.17
N ARG A 252 10.36 -12.84 23.72
CA ARG A 252 9.58 -12.72 22.48
C ARG A 252 10.40 -13.09 21.25
N VAL A 253 11.63 -12.64 21.15
CA VAL A 253 12.54 -13.03 20.05
C VAL A 253 12.77 -14.53 20.10
N THR A 254 13.02 -15.10 21.26
CA THR A 254 13.22 -16.54 21.45
C THR A 254 12.00 -17.36 21.00
N ILE A 255 10.79 -16.90 21.37
CA ILE A 255 9.53 -17.54 20.93
C ILE A 255 9.38 -17.48 19.43
N LEU A 256 9.58 -16.30 18.83
CA LEU A 256 9.47 -16.13 17.38
C LEU A 256 10.48 -16.98 16.61
N GLN A 257 11.72 -17.03 17.06
CA GLN A 257 12.75 -17.89 16.48
C GLN A 257 12.40 -19.38 16.63
N GLY A 258 11.87 -19.78 17.79
CA GLY A 258 11.39 -21.14 18.02
C GLY A 258 10.19 -21.53 17.14
N LEU A 259 9.42 -20.56 16.69
CA LEU A 259 8.31 -20.74 15.74
C LEU A 259 8.75 -20.63 14.27
N GLY A 260 10.05 -20.40 14.00
CA GLY A 260 10.57 -20.27 12.64
C GLY A 260 10.16 -18.97 11.92
N VAL A 261 9.94 -17.92 12.68
CA VAL A 261 9.52 -16.58 12.17
C VAL A 261 10.67 -15.60 12.25
#